data_9aacbff4184e72f656d0c3194490646f
#
_entry.id   9aacbff4184e72f656d0c3194490646f
#
_cell.length_a   1.000
_cell.length_b   1.000
_cell.length_c   1.000
_cell.angle_alpha   90.00
_cell.angle_beta   90.00
_cell.angle_gamma   90.00
#
_symmetry.space_group_name_H-M   'P 1'
#
loop_
_entity.id
_entity.type
_entity.pdbx_description
1 polymer ?
#
loop_
_entity_poly.entity_id
_entity_poly.type
_entity_poly.pdbx_seq_one_letter_code
_entity_poly.pdbx_strand_id
1 'polypeptide(L)'
;MIEILDKPAEKINEIDKNFDVIYMDPPFGLQRDFTMVEKDGEEKGFADQWDSFDDYIIWYANIITLAYNKLNKNGWLYLHNNFIGNALVLSKVTDEIRKNFY
;
A
#
# COMPACT_ATOMS: atom_id res chain seq x y z
N MET A 1 17.75 11.22 -4.13
CA MET A 1 18.01 9.81 -4.48
C MET A 1 16.72 9.04 -4.49
N ILE A 2 16.53 8.21 -5.50
CA ILE A 2 15.36 7.34 -5.60
C ILE A 2 15.81 5.91 -5.35
N GLU A 3 15.17 5.24 -4.42
CA GLU A 3 15.35 3.82 -4.19
C GLU A 3 14.09 3.07 -4.59
N ILE A 4 14.26 1.99 -5.34
CA ILE A 4 13.17 1.07 -5.65
C ILE A 4 13.42 -0.17 -4.81
N LEU A 5 12.44 -0.50 -3.95
CA LEU A 5 12.54 -1.62 -3.04
C LEU A 5 11.69 -2.77 -3.57
N ASP A 6 12.35 -3.87 -3.92
CA ASP A 6 11.69 -5.07 -4.42
C ASP A 6 11.30 -5.98 -3.24
N LYS A 7 10.38 -5.48 -2.42
CA LYS A 7 9.89 -6.17 -1.22
C LYS A 7 8.40 -5.92 -1.06
N PRO A 8 7.66 -6.87 -0.44
CA PRO A 8 6.28 -6.60 -0.06
C PRO A 8 6.17 -5.38 0.84
N ALA A 9 5.08 -4.63 0.70
CA ALA A 9 4.87 -3.40 1.49
C ALA A 9 4.90 -3.67 3.00
N GLU A 10 4.45 -4.86 3.43
CA GLU A 10 4.45 -5.26 4.84
C GLU A 10 5.85 -5.35 5.43
N LYS A 11 6.88 -5.40 4.59
CA LYS A 11 8.27 -5.51 5.04
C LYS A 11 8.96 -4.16 5.17
N ILE A 12 8.26 -3.06 4.94
CA ILE A 12 8.89 -1.73 5.00
C ILE A 12 9.45 -1.43 6.39
N ASN A 13 8.85 -1.97 7.44
CA ASN A 13 9.32 -1.76 8.81
C ASN A 13 10.68 -2.44 9.09
N GLU A 14 11.10 -3.39 8.25
CA GLU A 14 12.40 -4.05 8.37
C GLU A 14 13.55 -3.22 7.80
N ILE A 15 13.24 -2.15 7.07
CA ILE A 15 14.24 -1.27 6.48
C ILE A 15 14.73 -0.32 7.55
N ASP A 16 16.05 -0.31 7.79
CA ASP A 16 16.65 0.48 8.86
C ASP A 16 16.99 1.90 8.41
N LYS A 17 15.99 2.60 7.90
CA LYS A 17 16.09 4.03 7.58
C LYS A 17 14.71 4.61 7.36
N ASN A 18 14.63 5.94 7.42
CA ASN A 18 13.41 6.68 7.14
C ASN A 18 13.54 7.40 5.79
N PHE A 19 12.40 7.85 5.28
CA PHE A 19 12.33 8.42 3.94
C PHE A 19 11.63 9.77 3.95
N ASP A 20 12.03 10.63 3.03
CA ASP A 20 11.34 11.92 2.80
C ASP A 20 10.10 11.76 1.93
N VAL A 21 10.10 10.77 1.05
CA VAL A 21 8.98 10.48 0.15
C VAL A 21 8.83 8.98 0.01
N ILE A 22 7.60 8.51 0.18
CA ILE A 22 7.22 7.14 -0.09
C ILE A 22 6.06 7.16 -1.09
N TYR A 23 6.16 6.40 -2.16
CA TYR A 23 5.07 6.19 -3.12
C TYR A 23 4.63 4.74 -3.05
N MET A 24 3.33 4.52 -2.88
CA MET A 24 2.76 3.19 -2.79
C MET A 24 1.66 3.03 -3.84
N ASP A 25 1.70 1.90 -4.53
CA ASP A 25 0.70 1.52 -5.53
C ASP A 25 0.19 0.11 -5.20
N PRO A 26 -0.59 -0.02 -4.11
CA PRO A 26 -1.08 -1.34 -3.67
C PRO A 26 -2.21 -1.84 -4.57
N PRO A 27 -2.57 -3.13 -4.47
CA PRO A 27 -3.81 -3.63 -5.07
C PRO A 27 -5.00 -2.78 -4.64
N PHE A 28 -6.00 -2.66 -5.53
CA PHE A 28 -7.12 -1.75 -5.29
C PHE A 28 -8.31 -2.40 -4.57
N GLY A 29 -8.21 -3.68 -4.23
CA GLY A 29 -9.29 -4.39 -3.56
C GLY A 29 -10.45 -4.75 -4.50
N LEU A 30 -10.16 -4.92 -5.79
CA LEU A 30 -11.18 -5.14 -6.81
C LEU A 30 -11.61 -6.60 -6.93
N GLN A 31 -11.07 -7.48 -6.09
CA GLN A 31 -11.41 -8.91 -6.05
C GLN A 31 -11.16 -9.63 -7.38
N ARG A 32 -10.03 -9.31 -8.01
CA ARG A 32 -9.65 -9.96 -9.26
C ARG A 32 -8.15 -10.21 -9.32
N ASP A 33 -7.78 -11.24 -10.09
CA ASP A 33 -6.40 -11.59 -10.32
C ASP A 33 -5.89 -10.91 -11.57
N PHE A 34 -4.63 -10.49 -11.53
CA PHE A 34 -3.92 -9.96 -12.68
C PHE A 34 -2.86 -10.98 -13.09
N THR A 35 -3.06 -11.59 -14.24
CA THR A 35 -2.14 -12.60 -14.77
C THR A 35 -1.55 -12.16 -16.09
N MET A 36 -0.29 -12.54 -16.29
CA MET A 36 0.40 -12.35 -17.56
C MET A 36 0.91 -13.71 -18.02
N VAL A 37 0.81 -13.96 -19.34
CA VAL A 37 1.35 -15.17 -19.95
C VAL A 37 2.74 -14.86 -20.47
N GLU A 38 3.74 -15.57 -19.96
CA GLU A 38 5.11 -15.45 -20.41
C GLU A 38 5.31 -16.16 -21.75
N LYS A 39 6.45 -15.91 -22.41
CA LYS A 39 6.76 -16.51 -23.72
C LYS A 39 6.79 -18.03 -23.69
N ASP A 40 7.11 -18.61 -22.56
CA ASP A 40 7.15 -20.08 -22.36
C ASP A 40 5.78 -20.66 -22.02
N GLY A 41 4.74 -19.86 -21.98
CA GLY A 41 3.39 -20.29 -21.65
C GLY A 41 3.08 -20.30 -20.17
N GLU A 42 4.02 -19.91 -19.32
CA GLU A 42 3.75 -19.81 -17.90
C GLU A 42 2.90 -18.59 -17.59
N GLU A 43 1.93 -18.75 -16.69
CA GLU A 43 1.15 -17.66 -16.17
C GLU A 43 1.82 -17.09 -14.93
N LYS A 44 2.03 -15.78 -14.92
CA LYS A 44 2.50 -15.05 -13.74
C LYS A 44 1.51 -13.94 -13.44
N GLY A 45 1.36 -13.65 -12.15
CA GLY A 45 0.48 -12.59 -11.75
C GLY A 45 0.48 -12.41 -10.25
N PHE A 46 -0.42 -11.59 -9.80
CA PHE A 46 -0.64 -11.34 -8.38
C PHE A 46 -2.14 -11.27 -8.14
N ALA A 47 -2.55 -11.73 -6.95
CA ALA A 47 -3.95 -11.77 -6.57
C ALA A 47 -4.37 -10.46 -5.93
N ASP A 48 -5.55 -9.95 -6.34
CA ASP A 48 -6.25 -8.88 -5.66
C ASP A 48 -7.53 -9.48 -5.05
N GLN A 49 -7.34 -10.56 -4.28
CA GLN A 49 -8.41 -11.36 -3.70
C GLN A 49 -8.36 -11.24 -2.18
N TRP A 50 -9.52 -10.98 -1.58
CA TRP A 50 -9.67 -10.78 -0.15
C TRP A 50 -10.94 -11.47 0.30
N ASP A 51 -10.98 -11.96 1.56
CA ASP A 51 -12.18 -12.60 2.10
C ASP A 51 -13.36 -11.63 2.12
N SER A 52 -13.08 -10.35 2.36
CA SER A 52 -14.07 -9.28 2.27
C SER A 52 -13.39 -7.98 1.89
N PHE A 53 -14.16 -7.02 1.42
CA PHE A 53 -13.61 -5.68 1.16
C PHE A 53 -13.12 -5.02 2.46
N ASP A 54 -13.79 -5.31 3.57
CA ASP A 54 -13.37 -4.79 4.87
C ASP A 54 -11.99 -5.33 5.27
N ASP A 55 -11.71 -6.61 5.00
CA ASP A 55 -10.38 -7.19 5.23
C ASP A 55 -9.31 -6.49 4.39
N TYR A 56 -9.62 -6.14 3.15
CA TYR A 56 -8.72 -5.36 2.32
C TYR A 56 -8.44 -3.99 2.94
N ILE A 57 -9.47 -3.31 3.41
CA ILE A 57 -9.30 -1.97 4.01
C ILE A 57 -8.46 -2.04 5.29
N ILE A 58 -8.65 -3.08 6.11
CA ILE A 58 -7.82 -3.30 7.30
C ILE A 58 -6.36 -3.50 6.90
N TRP A 59 -6.09 -4.33 5.91
CA TRP A 59 -4.74 -4.55 5.40
C TRP A 59 -4.13 -3.24 4.89
N TYR A 60 -4.90 -2.48 4.10
CA TYR A 60 -4.44 -1.21 3.54
C TYR A 60 -4.10 -0.21 4.64
N ALA A 61 -4.93 -0.12 5.69
CA ALA A 61 -4.65 0.73 6.83
C ALA A 61 -3.36 0.33 7.53
N ASN A 62 -3.08 -0.98 7.63
CA ASN A 62 -1.86 -1.47 8.24
C ASN A 62 -0.61 -1.05 7.47
N ILE A 63 -0.62 -1.18 6.14
CA ILE A 63 0.55 -0.78 5.35
C ILE A 63 0.72 0.74 5.33
N ILE A 64 -0.36 1.51 5.36
CA ILE A 64 -0.28 2.97 5.51
C ILE A 64 0.41 3.33 6.83
N THR A 65 0.03 2.67 7.90
CA THR A 65 0.62 2.92 9.23
C THR A 65 2.12 2.58 9.23
N LEU A 66 2.50 1.44 8.65
CA LEU A 66 3.91 1.07 8.55
C LEU A 66 4.70 2.10 7.75
N ALA A 67 4.16 2.55 6.62
CA ALA A 67 4.81 3.55 5.78
C ALA A 67 4.90 4.90 6.50
N TYR A 68 3.82 5.30 7.16
CA TYR A 68 3.79 6.56 7.93
C TYR A 68 4.92 6.59 8.97
N ASN A 69 5.15 5.47 9.65
CA ASN A 69 6.19 5.37 10.67
C ASN A 69 7.61 5.44 10.07
N LYS A 70 7.75 5.28 8.76
CA LYS A 70 9.03 5.40 8.07
C LYS A 70 9.24 6.74 7.40
N LEU A 71 8.30 7.66 7.53
CA LEU A 71 8.46 9.02 7.02
C LEU A 71 9.30 9.85 7.97
N ASN A 72 10.20 10.66 7.41
CA ASN A 72 10.85 11.72 8.15
C ASN A 72 9.83 12.82 8.46
N LYS A 73 10.15 13.68 9.43
CA LYS A 73 9.35 14.85 9.70
C LYS A 73 9.23 15.68 8.42
N ASN A 74 8.01 16.10 8.08
CA ASN A 74 7.69 16.81 6.84
C ASN A 74 7.83 15.94 5.58
N GLY A 75 7.93 14.62 5.72
CA GLY A 75 7.91 13.72 4.58
C GLY A 75 6.50 13.57 3.99
N TRP A 76 6.43 13.02 2.78
CA TRP A 76 5.19 12.80 2.06
C TRP A 76 5.01 11.33 1.72
N LEU A 77 3.78 10.84 1.92
CA LEU A 77 3.36 9.51 1.49
C LEU A 77 2.30 9.69 0.39
N TYR A 78 2.59 9.18 -0.79
CA TYR A 78 1.66 9.20 -1.92
C TYR A 78 1.01 7.83 -2.04
N LEU A 79 -0.32 7.82 -2.01
CA LEU A 79 -1.12 6.59 -2.07
C LEU A 79 -1.87 6.55 -3.39
N HIS A 80 -1.43 5.72 -4.31
CA HIS A 80 -2.10 5.51 -5.58
C HIS A 80 -3.12 4.39 -5.41
N ASN A 81 -4.37 4.76 -5.25
CA ASN A 81 -5.49 3.81 -5.11
C ASN A 81 -6.74 4.47 -5.69
N ASN A 82 -7.82 3.72 -5.83
CA ASN A 82 -9.09 4.34 -6.22
C ASN A 82 -9.63 5.18 -5.04
N PHE A 83 -10.52 6.12 -5.37
CA PHE A 83 -10.99 7.06 -4.34
C PHE A 83 -11.82 6.37 -3.26
N ILE A 84 -12.51 5.27 -3.57
CA ILE A 84 -13.30 4.52 -2.58
C ILE A 84 -12.38 3.90 -1.54
N GLY A 85 -11.30 3.25 -1.99
CA GLY A 85 -10.31 2.68 -1.08
C GLY A 85 -9.68 3.73 -0.18
N ASN A 86 -9.26 4.85 -0.77
CA ASN A 86 -8.66 5.94 0.01
C ASN A 86 -9.63 6.61 0.96
N ALA A 87 -10.91 6.71 0.59
CA ALA A 87 -11.92 7.29 1.47
C ALA A 87 -12.24 6.36 2.65
N LEU A 88 -12.43 5.07 2.37
CA LEU A 88 -12.83 4.12 3.41
C LEU A 88 -11.71 3.80 4.38
N VAL A 89 -10.44 3.81 3.92
CA VAL A 89 -9.31 3.52 4.79
C VAL A 89 -9.18 4.54 5.93
N LEU A 90 -9.72 5.75 5.74
CA LEU A 90 -9.68 6.78 6.78
C LEU A 90 -10.37 6.33 8.06
N SER A 91 -11.35 5.44 7.98
CA SER A 91 -12.05 4.91 9.16
C SER A 91 -11.21 3.92 9.97
N LYS A 92 -10.11 3.42 9.40
CA LYS A 92 -9.29 2.36 10.01
C LYS A 92 -7.90 2.85 10.43
N VAL A 93 -7.52 4.07 10.12
CA VAL A 93 -6.26 4.65 10.56
C VAL A 93 -6.45 5.49 11.81
N THR A 94 -5.35 5.77 12.51
CA THR A 94 -5.41 6.61 13.72
C THR A 94 -5.80 8.05 13.38
N ASP A 95 -6.26 8.79 14.38
CA ASP A 95 -6.61 10.20 14.20
C ASP A 95 -5.41 11.02 13.74
N GLU A 96 -4.21 10.70 14.22
CA GLU A 96 -2.99 11.38 13.81
C GLU A 96 -2.76 11.25 12.30
N ILE A 97 -2.89 10.03 11.78
CA ILE A 97 -2.71 9.79 10.35
C ILE A 97 -3.84 10.44 9.55
N ARG A 98 -5.09 10.27 10.02
CA ARG A 98 -6.28 10.76 9.32
C ARG A 98 -6.22 12.27 9.09
N LYS A 99 -5.83 13.04 10.10
CA LYS A 99 -5.81 14.50 9.98
C LYS A 99 -4.75 15.02 9.02
N ASN A 100 -3.80 14.17 8.64
CA ASN A 100 -2.72 14.52 7.71
C ASN A 100 -2.98 14.08 6.28
N PHE A 101 -4.15 13.51 5.98
CA PHE A 101 -4.56 13.21 4.61
C PHE A 101 -4.91 14.50 3.85
N TYR A 102 -4.53 14.50 2.57
CA TYR A 102 -4.85 15.61 1.66
C TYR A 102 -5.45 15.06 0.38
#